data_4f39da7dbca08f6e3fdc64e01e4b59b3
#
_entry.id   4f39da7dbca08f6e3fdc64e01e4b59b3
#
_cell.length_a   1.000
_cell.length_b   1.000
_cell.length_c   1.000
_cell.angle_alpha   90.00
_cell.angle_beta   90.00
_cell.angle_gamma   90.00
#
_symmetry.space_group_name_H-M   'P 1'
#
loop_
_entity.id
_entity.type
_entity.pdbx_description
1 polymer ?
#
loop_
_entity_poly.entity_id
_entity_poly.type
_entity_poly.pdbx_seq_one_letter_code
_entity_poly.pdbx_strand_id
1 'polypeptide(L)'
;NGKVEGAVVVKLDEKWQPIKGSEEKFKCDTICLAVGLTPSTRLIAQAGVELEFIPEAGGYVALHNESMQTSVKGVYIAGDSSGIEEASTAMIEGKIAGLSAAMSLGFKESKDLLKQYINELDQLRAGPFGEKPRIAKGKITKLIEEKHARV
;
A
#
# COMPACT_ATOMS: atom_id res chain seq x y z
N ASN A 1 36.49 -4.92 8.78
CA ASN A 1 37.05 -4.46 7.49
C ASN A 1 36.06 -3.59 6.67
N GLY A 2 34.78 -3.49 7.06
CA GLY A 2 33.76 -2.72 6.36
C GLY A 2 33.36 -3.27 4.99
N LYS A 3 33.66 -4.54 4.70
CA LYS A 3 33.30 -5.25 3.47
C LYS A 3 32.57 -6.54 3.81
N VAL A 4 31.63 -6.93 2.94
CA VAL A 4 30.99 -8.23 3.00
C VAL A 4 31.99 -9.30 2.61
N GLU A 5 32.14 -10.34 3.42
CA GLU A 5 33.04 -11.49 3.17
C GLU A 5 32.25 -12.80 3.04
N GLY A 6 30.98 -12.79 3.42
CA GLY A 6 30.10 -13.95 3.35
C GLY A 6 28.75 -13.72 4.02
N ALA A 7 27.87 -14.68 3.89
CA ALA A 7 26.58 -14.73 4.56
C ALA A 7 26.42 -16.05 5.33
N VAL A 8 25.68 -16.02 6.42
CA VAL A 8 25.20 -17.21 7.12
C VAL A 8 23.69 -17.25 6.96
N VAL A 9 23.16 -18.33 6.37
CA VAL A 9 21.75 -18.56 6.14
C VAL A 9 21.28 -19.65 7.08
N VAL A 10 20.08 -19.50 7.63
CA VAL A 10 19.44 -20.51 8.51
C VAL A 10 18.08 -20.90 7.93
N LYS A 11 17.68 -22.14 8.15
CA LYS A 11 16.31 -22.57 7.87
C LYS A 11 15.38 -22.01 8.92
N LEU A 12 14.15 -21.70 8.53
CA LEU A 12 13.09 -21.24 9.43
C LEU A 12 12.06 -22.35 9.61
N ASP A 13 11.46 -22.45 10.80
CA ASP A 13 10.31 -23.30 11.06
C ASP A 13 9.00 -22.66 10.53
N GLU A 14 7.87 -23.35 10.72
CA GLU A 14 6.54 -22.87 10.32
C GLU A 14 6.10 -21.57 11.01
N LYS A 15 6.76 -21.21 12.13
CA LYS A 15 6.54 -19.97 12.88
C LYS A 15 7.59 -18.89 12.56
N TRP A 16 8.35 -19.08 11.48
CA TRP A 16 9.43 -18.18 11.05
C TRP A 16 10.56 -18.02 12.08
N GLN A 17 10.77 -19.03 12.96
CA GLN A 17 11.87 -19.01 13.93
C GLN A 17 13.08 -19.78 13.37
N PRO A 18 14.31 -19.28 13.59
CA PRO A 18 15.53 -19.95 13.15
C PRO A 18 15.66 -21.36 13.75
N ILE A 19 15.87 -22.35 12.89
CA ILE A 19 16.14 -23.73 13.31
C ILE A 19 17.63 -23.81 13.67
N LYS A 20 17.92 -24.01 14.95
CA LYS A 20 19.29 -24.15 15.47
C LYS A 20 20.02 -25.35 14.83
N GLY A 21 21.23 -25.13 14.37
CA GLY A 21 22.06 -26.16 13.72
C GLY A 21 21.79 -26.29 12.21
N SER A 22 20.99 -25.41 11.63
CA SER A 22 20.73 -25.34 10.18
C SER A 22 21.55 -24.27 9.45
N GLU A 23 22.54 -23.72 10.14
CA GLU A 23 23.37 -22.63 9.62
C GLU A 23 24.25 -23.11 8.46
N GLU A 24 24.12 -22.48 7.29
CA GLU A 24 24.96 -22.67 6.12
C GLU A 24 25.73 -21.41 5.82
N LYS A 25 27.04 -21.53 5.58
CA LYS A 25 27.94 -20.41 5.26
C LYS A 25 28.16 -20.30 3.78
N PHE A 26 27.92 -19.12 3.22
CA PHE A 26 28.17 -18.77 1.84
C PHE A 26 29.27 -17.71 1.76
N LYS A 27 30.32 -17.95 0.96
CA LYS A 27 31.33 -16.95 0.68
C LYS A 27 30.81 -16.04 -0.44
N CYS A 28 30.66 -14.75 -0.16
CA CYS A 28 30.20 -13.75 -1.13
C CYS A 28 30.76 -12.37 -0.75
N ASP A 29 30.87 -11.50 -1.70
CA ASP A 29 31.26 -10.10 -1.53
C ASP A 29 30.06 -9.14 -1.61
N THR A 30 28.91 -9.65 -2.04
CA THR A 30 27.69 -8.87 -2.23
C THR A 30 26.46 -9.68 -1.77
N ILE A 31 25.53 -9.03 -1.08
CA ILE A 31 24.24 -9.61 -0.67
C ILE A 31 23.12 -8.72 -1.23
N CYS A 32 22.23 -9.32 -2.05
CA CYS A 32 21.04 -8.66 -2.56
C CYS A 32 19.82 -9.10 -1.75
N LEU A 33 19.10 -8.15 -1.16
CA LEU A 33 17.87 -8.40 -0.38
C LEU A 33 16.63 -8.06 -1.22
N ALA A 34 15.71 -9.02 -1.35
CA ALA A 34 14.42 -8.86 -2.01
C ALA A 34 13.31 -9.37 -1.07
N VAL A 35 13.12 -8.67 0.05
CA VAL A 35 12.28 -9.11 1.19
C VAL A 35 10.89 -8.46 1.22
N GLY A 36 10.48 -7.84 0.13
CA GLY A 36 9.19 -7.17 -0.02
C GLY A 36 9.32 -5.66 -0.29
N LEU A 37 8.19 -5.03 -0.42
CA LEU A 37 8.05 -3.60 -0.69
C LEU A 37 7.39 -2.92 0.49
N THR A 38 7.68 -1.63 0.66
CA THR A 38 6.99 -0.75 1.63
C THR A 38 6.47 0.49 0.91
N PRO A 39 5.30 1.02 1.29
CA PRO A 39 4.76 2.23 0.69
C PRO A 39 5.70 3.43 0.86
N SER A 40 5.86 4.23 -0.20
CA SER A 40 6.66 5.45 -0.15
C SER A 40 5.80 6.62 0.37
N THR A 41 5.83 6.86 1.68
CA THR A 41 4.96 7.84 2.35
C THR A 41 5.66 9.15 2.73
N ARG A 42 6.95 9.31 2.44
CA ARG A 42 7.74 10.48 2.89
C ARG A 42 7.19 11.81 2.36
N LEU A 43 6.85 11.87 1.08
CA LEU A 43 6.33 13.10 0.46
C LEU A 43 4.93 13.42 0.97
N ILE A 44 4.06 12.41 1.06
CA ILE A 44 2.67 12.61 1.50
C ILE A 44 2.61 13.01 3.00
N ALA A 45 3.54 12.51 3.82
CA ALA A 45 3.69 12.91 5.21
C ALA A 45 4.05 14.41 5.34
N GLN A 46 4.91 14.94 4.45
CA GLN A 46 5.24 16.36 4.43
C GLN A 46 4.04 17.27 4.06
N ALA A 47 3.07 16.73 3.33
CA ALA A 47 1.81 17.41 3.06
C ALA A 47 0.83 17.40 4.26
N GLY A 48 1.22 16.83 5.42
CA GLY A 48 0.41 16.77 6.61
C GLY A 48 -0.66 15.67 6.59
N VAL A 49 -0.56 14.72 5.65
CA VAL A 49 -1.49 13.60 5.56
C VAL A 49 -1.26 12.63 6.71
N GLU A 50 -2.33 12.17 7.32
CA GLU A 50 -2.27 11.18 8.40
C GLU A 50 -1.84 9.81 7.87
N LEU A 51 -0.88 9.22 8.58
CA LEU A 51 -0.35 7.89 8.30
C LEU A 51 -0.77 6.89 9.38
N GLU A 52 -1.01 5.64 8.98
CA GLU A 52 -1.29 4.54 9.89
C GLU A 52 -0.46 3.32 9.50
N PHE A 53 -0.04 2.52 10.50
CA PHE A 53 0.69 1.29 10.26
C PHE A 53 -0.27 0.14 10.02
N ILE A 54 -0.32 -0.35 8.78
CA ILE A 54 -1.20 -1.44 8.35
C ILE A 54 -0.35 -2.53 7.72
N PRO A 55 -0.08 -3.64 8.44
CA PRO A 55 0.80 -4.72 7.95
C PRO A 55 0.34 -5.30 6.61
N GLU A 56 -0.97 -5.41 6.39
CA GLU A 56 -1.54 -5.92 5.15
C GLU A 56 -1.29 -5.00 3.95
N ALA A 57 -1.05 -3.71 4.20
CA ALA A 57 -0.70 -2.73 3.16
C ALA A 57 0.81 -2.61 2.92
N GLY A 58 1.64 -3.35 3.67
CA GLY A 58 3.09 -3.33 3.57
C GLY A 58 3.79 -2.36 4.51
N GLY A 59 3.08 -1.71 5.46
CA GLY A 59 3.67 -0.79 6.42
C GLY A 59 2.85 0.46 6.69
N TYR A 60 3.52 1.60 6.86
CA TYR A 60 2.83 2.89 6.99
C TYR A 60 2.21 3.31 5.67
N VAL A 61 0.91 3.63 5.69
CA VAL A 61 0.14 4.12 4.55
C VAL A 61 -0.61 5.39 4.89
N ALA A 62 -0.89 6.20 3.88
CA ALA A 62 -1.73 7.37 4.04
C ALA A 62 -3.21 6.96 4.19
N LEU A 63 -3.90 7.53 5.17
CA LEU A 63 -5.33 7.38 5.29
C LEU A 63 -6.02 8.10 4.12
N HIS A 64 -6.91 7.38 3.44
CA HIS A 64 -7.67 7.89 2.30
C HIS A 64 -9.04 7.20 2.23
N ASN A 65 -10.01 7.87 1.60
CA ASN A 65 -11.32 7.31 1.32
C ASN A 65 -11.36 6.53 -0.02
N GLU A 66 -12.51 5.99 -0.39
CA GLU A 66 -12.71 5.25 -1.65
C GLU A 66 -12.45 6.09 -2.92
N SER A 67 -12.56 7.43 -2.80
CA SER A 67 -12.24 8.36 -3.88
C SER A 67 -10.74 8.70 -3.95
N MET A 68 -9.89 7.98 -3.22
CA MET A 68 -8.44 8.21 -3.10
C MET A 68 -8.07 9.57 -2.50
N GLN A 69 -9.02 10.32 -1.92
CA GLN A 69 -8.73 11.56 -1.21
C GLN A 69 -8.22 11.26 0.19
N THR A 70 -7.12 11.89 0.58
CA THR A 70 -6.49 11.73 1.88
C THR A 70 -7.19 12.53 2.99
N SER A 71 -6.65 12.47 4.21
CA SER A 71 -7.08 13.33 5.33
C SER A 71 -6.90 14.82 5.07
N VAL A 72 -6.09 15.20 4.08
CA VAL A 72 -5.89 16.59 3.66
C VAL A 72 -6.71 16.86 2.40
N LYS A 73 -7.64 17.83 2.48
CA LYS A 73 -8.50 18.21 1.36
C LYS A 73 -7.69 18.60 0.12
N GLY A 74 -8.04 18.01 -1.02
CA GLY A 74 -7.39 18.29 -2.31
C GLY A 74 -6.08 17.50 -2.53
N VAL A 75 -5.67 16.68 -1.55
CA VAL A 75 -4.52 15.77 -1.68
C VAL A 75 -5.04 14.36 -1.92
N TYR A 76 -4.59 13.72 -2.99
CA TYR A 76 -4.98 12.38 -3.40
C TYR A 76 -3.76 11.46 -3.43
N ILE A 77 -3.99 10.16 -3.24
CA ILE A 77 -2.94 9.15 -3.27
C ILE A 77 -3.43 7.94 -4.07
N ALA A 78 -2.52 7.24 -4.76
CA ALA A 78 -2.84 6.04 -5.52
C ALA A 78 -1.61 5.15 -5.70
N GLY A 79 -1.84 3.88 -6.03
CA GLY A 79 -0.79 2.90 -6.26
C GLY A 79 -0.04 2.51 -4.99
N ASP A 80 1.19 2.03 -5.10
CA ASP A 80 1.97 1.47 -4.00
C ASP A 80 2.10 2.39 -2.77
N SER A 81 2.04 3.70 -2.95
CA SER A 81 2.05 4.65 -1.83
C SER A 81 0.76 4.65 -1.01
N SER A 82 -0.36 4.16 -1.56
CA SER A 82 -1.64 3.93 -0.87
C SER A 82 -1.77 2.53 -0.27
N GLY A 83 -0.75 1.69 -0.43
CA GLY A 83 -0.67 0.28 -0.03
C GLY A 83 -0.21 -0.59 -1.19
N ILE A 84 0.73 -1.52 -0.91
CA ILE A 84 1.35 -2.34 -1.94
C ILE A 84 0.34 -3.32 -2.53
N GLU A 85 0.13 -3.20 -3.84
CA GLU A 85 -0.76 -4.07 -4.63
C GLU A 85 -0.17 -4.37 -6.02
N GLU A 86 -0.98 -4.97 -6.90
CA GLU A 86 -0.63 -5.24 -8.28
C GLU A 86 -0.66 -3.96 -9.14
N ALA A 87 0.13 -3.94 -10.21
CA ALA A 87 0.19 -2.79 -11.12
C ALA A 87 -1.17 -2.43 -11.75
N SER A 88 -2.03 -3.43 -12.02
CA SER A 88 -3.38 -3.24 -12.56
C SER A 88 -4.27 -2.44 -11.59
N THR A 89 -4.26 -2.78 -10.30
CA THR A 89 -5.01 -2.04 -9.28
C THR A 89 -4.46 -0.62 -9.10
N ALA A 90 -3.12 -0.45 -9.11
CA ALA A 90 -2.47 0.85 -9.03
C ALA A 90 -2.89 1.79 -10.17
N MET A 91 -3.02 1.27 -11.40
CA MET A 91 -3.50 2.03 -12.56
C MET A 91 -4.95 2.50 -12.37
N ILE A 92 -5.83 1.64 -11.87
CA ILE A 92 -7.23 2.01 -11.63
C ILE A 92 -7.36 3.00 -10.48
N GLU A 93 -6.61 2.81 -9.39
CA GLU A 93 -6.54 3.81 -8.30
C GLU A 93 -6.12 5.19 -8.83
N GLY A 94 -5.13 5.24 -9.72
CA GLY A 94 -4.70 6.49 -10.36
C GLY A 94 -5.82 7.16 -11.17
N LYS A 95 -6.63 6.38 -11.90
CA LYS A 95 -7.81 6.89 -12.62
C LYS A 95 -8.87 7.42 -11.65
N ILE A 96 -9.16 6.69 -10.56
CA ILE A 96 -10.10 7.12 -9.51
C ILE A 96 -9.63 8.43 -8.89
N ALA A 97 -8.36 8.52 -8.49
CA ALA A 97 -7.78 9.72 -7.90
C ALA A 97 -7.87 10.93 -8.84
N GLY A 98 -7.51 10.75 -10.13
CA GLY A 98 -7.58 11.81 -11.13
C GLY A 98 -9.01 12.30 -11.39
N LEU A 99 -9.98 11.38 -11.54
CA LEU A 99 -11.40 11.74 -11.69
C LEU A 99 -11.95 12.43 -10.44
N SER A 100 -11.63 11.94 -9.26
CA SER A 100 -12.07 12.54 -8.01
C SER A 100 -11.53 13.95 -7.84
N ALA A 101 -10.26 14.18 -8.19
CA ALA A 101 -9.66 15.50 -8.21
C ALA A 101 -10.35 16.43 -9.21
N ALA A 102 -10.62 15.98 -10.44
CA ALA A 102 -11.34 16.76 -11.45
C ALA A 102 -12.76 17.13 -10.97
N MET A 103 -13.48 16.17 -10.37
CA MET A 103 -14.82 16.42 -9.81
C MET A 103 -14.79 17.44 -8.68
N SER A 104 -13.76 17.45 -7.84
CA SER A 104 -13.58 18.43 -6.77
C SER A 104 -13.40 19.87 -7.31
N LEU A 105 -12.93 19.99 -8.55
CA LEU A 105 -12.79 21.25 -9.28
C LEU A 105 -14.04 21.64 -10.11
N GLY A 106 -15.12 20.88 -10.02
CA GLY A 106 -16.40 21.20 -10.65
C GLY A 106 -16.69 20.47 -11.98
N PHE A 107 -15.81 19.58 -12.44
CA PHE A 107 -16.07 18.75 -13.63
C PHE A 107 -17.08 17.66 -13.31
N LYS A 108 -18.31 17.79 -13.86
CA LYS A 108 -19.45 16.92 -13.48
C LYS A 108 -19.59 15.66 -14.31
N GLU A 109 -19.03 15.61 -15.52
CA GLU A 109 -19.23 14.53 -16.50
C GLU A 109 -18.56 13.19 -16.11
N SER A 110 -17.84 13.18 -14.99
CA SER A 110 -16.99 12.06 -14.57
C SER A 110 -17.65 11.07 -13.59
N LYS A 111 -18.90 11.30 -13.14
CA LYS A 111 -19.53 10.48 -12.07
C LYS A 111 -19.74 9.02 -12.46
N ASP A 112 -20.23 8.77 -13.65
CA ASP A 112 -20.50 7.38 -14.08
C ASP A 112 -19.19 6.65 -14.38
N LEU A 113 -18.21 7.36 -14.91
CA LEU A 113 -16.88 6.82 -15.15
C LEU A 113 -16.16 6.50 -13.81
N LEU A 114 -16.33 7.33 -12.79
CA LEU A 114 -15.80 7.05 -11.45
C LEU A 114 -16.40 5.76 -10.87
N LYS A 115 -17.72 5.59 -10.96
CA LYS A 115 -18.39 4.34 -10.53
C LYS A 115 -17.89 3.12 -11.31
N GLN A 116 -17.69 3.28 -12.61
CA GLN A 116 -17.14 2.20 -13.44
C GLN A 116 -15.76 1.77 -12.96
N TYR A 117 -14.85 2.72 -12.67
CA TYR A 117 -13.51 2.38 -12.17
C TYR A 117 -13.52 1.81 -10.76
N ILE A 118 -14.40 2.25 -9.87
CA ILE A 118 -14.58 1.64 -8.54
C ILE A 118 -15.01 0.18 -8.71
N ASN A 119 -16.00 -0.10 -9.55
CA ASN A 119 -16.43 -1.48 -9.82
C ASN A 119 -15.32 -2.34 -10.46
N GLU A 120 -14.53 -1.77 -11.37
CA GLU A 120 -13.38 -2.46 -11.98
C GLU A 120 -12.33 -2.82 -10.93
N LEU A 121 -12.03 -1.90 -10.02
CA LEU A 121 -11.10 -2.10 -8.90
C LEU A 121 -11.58 -3.23 -7.97
N ASP A 122 -12.87 -3.24 -7.63
CA ASP A 122 -13.47 -4.28 -6.80
C ASP A 122 -13.39 -5.66 -7.48
N GLN A 123 -13.61 -5.73 -8.79
CA GLN A 123 -13.46 -6.98 -9.56
C GLN A 123 -12.01 -7.48 -9.57
N LEU A 124 -11.03 -6.60 -9.75
CA LEU A 124 -9.61 -6.97 -9.69
C LEU A 124 -9.23 -7.52 -8.31
N ARG A 125 -9.84 -7.01 -7.25
CA ARG A 125 -9.62 -7.46 -5.87
C ARG A 125 -10.49 -8.66 -5.46
N ALA A 126 -11.45 -9.12 -6.27
CA ALA A 126 -12.39 -10.18 -5.89
C ALA A 126 -11.75 -11.56 -5.72
N GLY A 127 -10.62 -11.83 -6.38
CA GLY A 127 -9.93 -13.10 -6.34
C GLY A 127 -9.16 -13.37 -5.04
N PRO A 128 -8.56 -14.57 -4.89
CA PRO A 128 -7.81 -14.94 -3.69
C PRO A 128 -6.58 -14.05 -3.45
N PHE A 129 -5.95 -13.56 -4.50
CA PHE A 129 -4.82 -12.62 -4.39
C PHE A 129 -5.23 -11.22 -3.92
N GLY A 130 -6.52 -10.88 -4.03
CA GLY A 130 -7.07 -9.62 -3.56
C GLY A 130 -7.50 -9.60 -2.10
N GLU A 131 -7.43 -10.72 -1.36
CA GLU A 131 -7.88 -10.78 0.04
C GLU A 131 -7.11 -9.82 0.94
N LYS A 132 -5.78 -9.88 0.88
CA LYS A 132 -4.91 -9.01 1.68
C LYS A 132 -5.11 -7.51 1.36
N PRO A 133 -5.14 -7.08 0.08
CA PRO A 133 -5.52 -5.73 -0.29
C PRO A 133 -6.90 -5.30 0.21
N ARG A 134 -7.94 -6.13 0.08
CA ARG A 134 -9.29 -5.81 0.59
C ARG A 134 -9.29 -5.53 2.08
N ILE A 135 -8.59 -6.37 2.87
CA ILE A 135 -8.45 -6.16 4.32
C ILE A 135 -7.74 -4.83 4.60
N ALA A 136 -6.63 -4.56 3.91
CA ALA A 136 -5.87 -3.32 4.08
C ALA A 136 -6.72 -2.08 3.76
N LYS A 137 -7.36 -2.05 2.59
CA LYS A 137 -8.18 -0.91 2.15
C LYS A 137 -9.41 -0.72 3.04
N GLY A 138 -10.07 -1.79 3.48
CA GLY A 138 -11.17 -1.70 4.44
C GLY A 138 -10.74 -1.08 5.77
N LYS A 139 -9.54 -1.40 6.28
CA LYS A 139 -8.99 -0.76 7.49
C LYS A 139 -8.71 0.72 7.25
N ILE A 140 -8.12 1.09 6.12
CA ILE A 140 -7.79 2.49 5.76
C ILE A 140 -9.07 3.33 5.71
N THR A 141 -10.08 2.88 4.95
CA THR A 141 -11.37 3.58 4.79
C THR A 141 -12.07 3.75 6.13
N LYS A 142 -12.14 2.69 6.94
CA LYS A 142 -12.74 2.75 8.27
C LYS A 142 -12.05 3.78 9.18
N LEU A 143 -10.73 3.79 9.20
CA LEU A 143 -9.96 4.71 10.03
C LEU A 143 -10.14 6.17 9.64
N ILE A 144 -10.19 6.49 8.34
CA ILE A 144 -10.41 7.88 7.89
C ILE A 144 -11.84 8.34 8.21
N GLU A 145 -12.84 7.47 8.07
CA GLU A 145 -14.24 7.77 8.44
C GLU A 145 -14.40 8.03 9.93
N GLU A 146 -13.83 7.18 10.79
CA GLU A 146 -13.84 7.35 12.23
C GLU A 146 -13.20 8.67 12.68
N LYS A 147 -12.16 9.11 12.01
CA LYS A 147 -11.47 10.38 12.30
C LYS A 147 -12.31 11.58 11.84
N HIS A 148 -12.93 11.51 10.66
CA HIS A 148 -13.80 12.58 10.18
C HIS A 148 -15.09 12.73 11.03
N ALA A 149 -15.56 11.65 11.67
CA ALA A 149 -16.72 11.71 12.56
C ALA A 149 -16.43 12.36 13.93
N ARG A 150 -15.15 12.58 14.27
CA ARG A 150 -14.71 13.20 15.53
C ARG A 150 -14.43 14.70 15.44
N VAL A 151 -14.51 15.27 14.24
CA VAL A 151 -14.32 16.69 13.95
C VAL A 151 -15.65 17.35 13.66
#